data_f99b14d3a0bb627865cbd7ee24e9961d
#
_entry.id   f99b14d3a0bb627865cbd7ee24e9961d
#
_cell.length_a   1.000
_cell.length_b   1.000
_cell.length_c   1.000
_cell.angle_alpha   90.00
_cell.angle_beta   90.00
_cell.angle_gamma   90.00
#
_symmetry.space_group_name_H-M   'P 1'
#
loop_
_entity.id
_entity.type
_entity.pdbx_description
1 polymer ?
#
loop_
_entity_poly.entity_id
_entity_poly.type
_entity_poly.pdbx_seq_one_letter_code
_entity_poly.pdbx_strand_id
1 'polypeptide(L)'
;TAIALVVIAHFEGVRYEPYRDVAGVLTVCYGHTGKDIIQGKRYTQQECDALLQIDFIKTQQQVDALIKVSLDDYTKAALYSFAFNVGTTAFARSTLLKKLNAGDRAGACEEIKRWVYAGGKVWRGLVS
;
A
#
# COMPACT_ATOMS: atom_id res chain seq x y z
N THR A 1 -2.45 -9.86 -3.97
CA THR A 1 -3.54 -10.24 -4.87
C THR A 1 -3.64 -9.29 -6.06
N ALA A 2 -4.26 -9.75 -7.15
CA ALA A 2 -4.44 -8.91 -8.33
C ALA A 2 -5.27 -7.66 -8.03
N ILE A 3 -6.28 -7.77 -7.19
CA ILE A 3 -7.13 -6.65 -6.79
C ILE A 3 -6.29 -5.58 -6.07
N ALA A 4 -5.45 -5.98 -5.12
CA ALA A 4 -4.62 -5.03 -4.38
C ALA A 4 -3.60 -4.33 -5.27
N LEU A 5 -2.99 -5.04 -6.22
CA LEU A 5 -2.04 -4.45 -7.16
C LEU A 5 -2.70 -3.39 -8.05
N VAL A 6 -3.91 -3.65 -8.54
CA VAL A 6 -4.66 -2.68 -9.33
C VAL A 6 -4.97 -1.42 -8.52
N VAL A 7 -5.41 -1.58 -7.28
CA VAL A 7 -5.70 -0.45 -6.38
C VAL A 7 -4.44 0.37 -6.11
N ILE A 8 -3.33 -0.27 -5.81
CA ILE A 8 -2.05 0.40 -5.55
C ILE A 8 -1.60 1.18 -6.78
N ALA A 9 -1.62 0.57 -7.96
CA ALA A 9 -1.21 1.22 -9.20
C ALA A 9 -2.09 2.43 -9.52
N HIS A 10 -3.39 2.34 -9.23
CA HIS A 10 -4.33 3.45 -9.45
C HIS A 10 -4.02 4.65 -8.57
N PHE A 11 -3.67 4.43 -7.30
CA PHE A 11 -3.37 5.51 -6.35
C PHE A 11 -1.98 6.09 -6.51
N GLU A 12 -0.96 5.24 -6.74
CA GLU A 12 0.43 5.68 -6.72
C GLU A 12 0.85 6.40 -8.00
N GLY A 13 0.25 6.04 -9.16
CA GLY A 13 0.74 6.52 -10.43
C GLY A 13 2.12 5.93 -10.73
N VAL A 14 2.71 6.32 -11.87
CA VAL A 14 4.01 5.78 -12.27
C VAL A 14 4.94 6.90 -12.74
N ARG A 15 6.22 6.82 -12.35
CA ARG A 15 7.30 7.67 -12.87
C ARG A 15 8.47 6.79 -13.29
N TYR A 16 8.85 6.91 -14.53
CA TYR A 16 9.88 6.06 -15.12
C TYR A 16 11.30 6.53 -14.85
N GLU A 17 11.47 7.78 -14.38
CA GLU A 17 12.77 8.32 -14.03
C GLU A 17 12.85 8.58 -12.53
N PRO A 18 13.97 8.23 -11.89
CA PRO A 18 14.13 8.50 -10.46
C PRO A 18 13.99 9.99 -10.15
N TYR A 19 13.30 10.26 -9.07
CA TYR A 19 13.09 11.62 -8.56
C TYR A 19 13.17 11.62 -7.03
N ARG A 20 13.32 12.78 -6.44
CA ARG A 20 13.24 12.91 -4.99
C ARG A 20 11.85 13.37 -4.60
N ASP A 21 11.26 12.69 -3.62
CA ASP A 21 9.95 13.05 -3.11
C ASP A 21 10.03 14.28 -2.19
N VAL A 22 8.89 14.65 -1.58
CA VAL A 22 8.81 15.83 -0.70
C VAL A 22 9.72 15.71 0.53
N ALA A 23 10.07 14.50 0.93
CA ALA A 23 10.99 14.24 2.05
C ALA A 23 12.44 14.09 1.59
N GLY A 24 12.73 14.26 0.30
CA GLY A 24 14.07 14.10 -0.27
C GLY A 24 14.50 12.67 -0.51
N VAL A 25 13.58 11.72 -0.44
CA VAL A 25 13.88 10.30 -0.65
C VAL A 25 13.85 9.97 -2.15
N LEU A 26 14.90 9.32 -2.63
CA LEU A 26 14.98 8.88 -4.03
C LEU A 26 13.92 7.81 -4.31
N THR A 27 13.11 8.05 -5.33
CA THR A 27 11.91 7.27 -5.63
C THR A 27 11.81 7.04 -7.13
N VAL A 28 11.24 5.92 -7.54
CA VAL A 28 11.01 5.61 -8.96
C VAL A 28 9.79 4.68 -9.12
N CYS A 29 9.25 4.63 -10.32
CA CYS A 29 8.16 3.73 -10.69
C CYS A 29 6.89 4.02 -9.87
N TYR A 30 6.34 3.04 -9.18
CA TYR A 30 5.12 3.18 -8.36
C TYR A 30 5.48 3.48 -6.90
N GLY A 31 6.35 4.46 -6.68
CA GLY A 31 6.76 4.82 -5.33
C GLY A 31 7.83 3.91 -4.73
N HIS A 32 8.54 3.16 -5.57
CA HIS A 32 9.64 2.31 -5.09
C HIS A 32 10.78 3.17 -4.55
N THR A 33 11.26 2.85 -3.37
CA THR A 33 12.43 3.47 -2.73
C THR A 33 13.45 2.40 -2.39
N GLY A 34 14.71 2.77 -2.30
CA GLY A 34 15.76 1.83 -1.92
C GLY A 34 17.11 2.21 -2.49
N LYS A 35 18.13 1.52 -2.03
CA LYS A 35 19.50 1.74 -2.46
C LYS A 35 19.79 1.16 -3.85
N ASP A 36 18.90 0.35 -4.37
CA ASP A 36 18.98 -0.28 -5.68
C ASP A 36 18.62 0.65 -6.83
N ILE A 37 18.06 1.83 -6.53
CA ILE A 37 17.66 2.80 -7.56
C ILE A 37 18.89 3.40 -8.22
N ILE A 38 18.92 3.34 -9.57
CA ILE A 38 20.01 3.89 -10.37
C ILE A 38 19.58 5.26 -10.88
N GLN A 39 20.22 6.32 -10.39
CA GLN A 39 19.97 7.69 -10.86
C GLN A 39 20.37 7.84 -12.32
N GLY A 40 19.56 8.58 -13.08
CA GLY A 40 19.79 8.80 -14.49
C GLY A 40 19.30 7.68 -15.41
N LYS A 41 18.87 6.57 -14.85
CA LYS A 41 18.28 5.46 -15.60
C LYS A 41 16.81 5.76 -15.87
N ARG A 42 16.35 5.50 -17.09
CA ARG A 42 14.92 5.47 -17.41
C ARG A 42 14.43 4.02 -17.29
N TYR A 43 13.51 3.80 -16.37
CA TYR A 43 12.92 2.48 -16.14
C TYR A 43 11.83 2.19 -17.16
N THR A 44 11.70 0.92 -17.53
CA THR A 44 10.63 0.46 -18.44
C THR A 44 9.37 0.15 -17.62
N GLN A 45 8.23 0.03 -18.32
CA GLN A 45 6.99 -0.40 -17.69
C GLN A 45 7.16 -1.76 -17.01
N GLN A 46 7.87 -2.69 -17.65
CA GLN A 46 8.12 -4.02 -17.09
C GLN A 46 8.96 -3.96 -15.83
N GLU A 47 9.99 -3.11 -15.81
CA GLU A 47 10.80 -2.92 -14.61
C GLU A 47 9.99 -2.33 -13.47
N CYS A 48 9.13 -1.35 -13.75
CA CYS A 48 8.26 -0.76 -12.74
C CYS A 48 7.25 -1.77 -12.19
N ASP A 49 6.67 -2.59 -13.06
CA ASP A 49 5.74 -3.63 -12.63
C ASP A 49 6.43 -4.67 -11.73
N ALA A 50 7.66 -5.05 -12.07
CA ALA A 50 8.43 -6.00 -11.27
C ALA A 50 8.76 -5.42 -9.88
N LEU A 51 9.15 -4.15 -9.81
CA LEU A 51 9.41 -3.48 -8.53
C LEU A 51 8.15 -3.37 -7.68
N LEU A 52 7.02 -3.05 -8.30
CA LEU A 52 5.74 -2.99 -7.60
C LEU A 52 5.38 -4.33 -6.98
N GLN A 53 5.55 -5.42 -7.73
CA GLN A 53 5.29 -6.77 -7.22
C GLN A 53 6.18 -7.12 -6.04
N ILE A 54 7.47 -6.82 -6.12
CA ILE A 54 8.42 -7.07 -5.02
C ILE A 54 8.02 -6.28 -3.79
N ASP A 55 7.74 -5.00 -3.94
CA ASP A 55 7.36 -4.12 -2.83
C ASP A 55 6.03 -4.56 -2.23
N PHE A 56 5.08 -4.96 -3.06
CA PHE A 56 3.79 -5.45 -2.62
C PHE A 56 3.92 -6.75 -1.83
N ILE A 57 4.73 -7.70 -2.30
CA ILE A 57 4.94 -8.97 -1.61
C ILE A 57 5.55 -8.72 -0.23
N LYS A 58 6.52 -7.82 -0.12
CA LYS A 58 7.11 -7.43 1.17
C LYS A 58 6.06 -6.87 2.11
N THR A 59 5.23 -5.96 1.62
CA THR A 59 4.13 -5.36 2.41
C THR A 59 3.14 -6.44 2.84
N GLN A 60 2.76 -7.33 1.93
CA GLN A 60 1.84 -8.42 2.22
C GLN A 60 2.35 -9.33 3.34
N GLN A 61 3.63 -9.71 3.28
CA GLN A 61 4.24 -10.55 4.31
C GLN A 61 4.26 -9.84 5.66
N GLN A 62 4.57 -8.56 5.69
CA GLN A 62 4.61 -7.77 6.93
C GLN A 62 3.21 -7.61 7.52
N VAL A 63 2.21 -7.34 6.67
CA VAL A 63 0.81 -7.20 7.10
C VAL A 63 0.28 -8.52 7.65
N ASP A 64 0.52 -9.62 6.93
CA ASP A 64 0.05 -10.95 7.36
C ASP A 64 0.63 -11.33 8.72
N ALA A 65 1.88 -10.96 8.99
CA ALA A 65 2.50 -11.23 10.29
C ALA A 65 1.85 -10.45 11.43
N LEU A 66 1.22 -9.32 11.14
CA LEU A 66 0.57 -8.46 12.15
C LEU A 66 -0.90 -8.80 12.36
N ILE A 67 -1.54 -9.45 11.41
CA ILE A 67 -2.96 -9.82 11.49
C ILE A 67 -3.10 -11.12 12.27
N LYS A 68 -3.95 -11.10 13.30
CA LYS A 68 -4.18 -12.23 14.20
C LYS A 68 -5.56 -12.86 14.04
N VAL A 69 -6.31 -12.45 13.02
CA VAL A 69 -7.66 -12.93 12.75
C VAL A 69 -7.77 -13.41 11.31
N SER A 70 -8.74 -14.27 11.06
CA SER A 70 -9.01 -14.76 9.70
C SER A 70 -9.81 -13.73 8.92
N LEU A 71 -9.41 -13.45 7.68
CA LEU A 71 -10.03 -12.42 6.85
C LEU A 71 -10.30 -12.97 5.44
N ASP A 72 -11.30 -12.40 4.78
CA ASP A 72 -11.56 -12.68 3.37
C ASP A 72 -10.58 -11.93 2.46
N ASP A 73 -10.56 -12.28 1.17
CA ASP A 73 -9.63 -11.72 0.22
C ASP A 73 -9.84 -10.22 -0.03
N TYR A 74 -11.09 -9.77 -0.02
CA TYR A 74 -11.39 -8.34 -0.20
C TYR A 74 -10.87 -7.49 0.95
N THR A 75 -11.07 -7.96 2.17
CA THR A 75 -10.58 -7.27 3.37
C THR A 75 -9.05 -7.24 3.36
N LYS A 76 -8.42 -8.38 3.04
CA LYS A 76 -6.95 -8.42 2.92
C LYS A 76 -6.43 -7.45 1.86
N ALA A 77 -7.07 -7.40 0.69
CA ALA A 77 -6.67 -6.49 -0.39
C ALA A 77 -6.72 -5.03 0.06
N ALA A 78 -7.78 -4.64 0.77
CA ALA A 78 -7.91 -3.29 1.31
C ALA A 78 -6.82 -2.98 2.33
N LEU A 79 -6.48 -3.92 3.20
CA LEU A 79 -5.43 -3.75 4.21
C LEU A 79 -4.05 -3.65 3.57
N TYR A 80 -3.77 -4.47 2.56
CA TYR A 80 -2.50 -4.40 1.83
C TYR A 80 -2.32 -3.06 1.14
N SER A 81 -3.38 -2.55 0.51
CA SER A 81 -3.36 -1.25 -0.15
C SER A 81 -3.15 -0.12 0.85
N PHE A 82 -3.83 -0.17 1.97
CA PHE A 82 -3.67 0.80 3.06
C PHE A 82 -2.24 0.77 3.59
N ALA A 83 -1.71 -0.42 3.92
CA ALA A 83 -0.37 -0.58 4.47
C ALA A 83 0.70 -0.17 3.47
N PHE A 84 0.51 -0.44 2.18
CA PHE A 84 1.44 -0.02 1.13
C PHE A 84 1.50 1.51 1.05
N ASN A 85 0.36 2.18 1.14
CA ASN A 85 0.27 3.63 1.00
C ASN A 85 0.83 4.38 2.21
N VAL A 86 0.46 3.96 3.44
CA VAL A 86 0.89 4.65 4.67
C VAL A 86 2.20 4.12 5.24
N GLY A 87 2.66 2.98 4.79
CA GLY A 87 3.84 2.30 5.32
C GLY A 87 3.48 1.28 6.41
N THR A 88 4.25 0.20 6.46
CA THR A 88 3.99 -0.91 7.38
C THR A 88 4.15 -0.49 8.84
N THR A 89 5.09 0.41 9.14
CA THR A 89 5.27 0.92 10.51
C THR A 89 4.04 1.67 11.00
N ALA A 90 3.49 2.56 10.16
CA ALA A 90 2.27 3.28 10.50
C ALA A 90 1.07 2.33 10.63
N PHE A 91 0.99 1.34 9.75
CA PHE A 91 -0.04 0.31 9.82
C PHE A 91 0.04 -0.46 11.15
N ALA A 92 1.23 -0.86 11.56
CA ALA A 92 1.44 -1.62 12.80
C ALA A 92 0.97 -0.86 14.05
N ARG A 93 1.03 0.48 14.00
CA ARG A 93 0.61 1.36 15.09
C ARG A 93 -0.83 1.86 14.96
N SER A 94 -1.52 1.48 13.88
CA SER A 94 -2.83 2.05 13.56
C SER A 94 -3.92 1.54 14.49
N THR A 95 -4.90 2.40 14.73
CA THR A 95 -6.15 2.03 15.42
C THR A 95 -6.89 0.96 14.61
N LEU A 96 -6.80 1.02 13.28
CA LEU A 96 -7.36 0.02 12.38
C LEU A 96 -6.91 -1.39 12.76
N LEU A 97 -5.59 -1.60 12.91
CA LEU A 97 -5.04 -2.91 13.24
C LEU A 97 -5.48 -3.37 14.62
N LYS A 98 -5.50 -2.46 15.59
CA LYS A 98 -5.95 -2.78 16.95
C LYS A 98 -7.40 -3.27 16.97
N LYS A 99 -8.28 -2.56 16.28
CA LYS A 99 -9.69 -2.95 16.17
C LYS A 99 -9.86 -4.28 15.46
N LEU A 100 -9.13 -4.47 14.38
CA LEU A 100 -9.19 -5.70 13.59
C LEU A 100 -8.77 -6.91 14.43
N ASN A 101 -7.65 -6.84 15.13
CA ASN A 101 -7.14 -7.94 15.95
C ASN A 101 -7.99 -8.19 17.20
N ALA A 102 -8.77 -7.21 17.62
CA ALA A 102 -9.75 -7.36 18.70
C ALA A 102 -11.08 -7.97 18.22
N GLY A 103 -11.21 -8.24 16.92
CA GLY A 103 -12.43 -8.79 16.34
C GLY A 103 -13.46 -7.74 15.95
N ASP A 104 -13.13 -6.46 16.06
CA ASP A 104 -14.04 -5.35 15.72
C ASP A 104 -13.90 -5.00 14.23
N ARG A 105 -14.51 -5.82 13.37
CA ARG A 105 -14.46 -5.63 11.92
C ARG A 105 -15.15 -4.34 11.47
N ALA A 106 -16.29 -4.02 12.08
CA ALA A 106 -17.04 -2.80 11.76
C ALA A 106 -16.20 -1.56 12.07
N GLY A 107 -15.55 -1.53 13.24
CA GLY A 107 -14.65 -0.43 13.62
C GLY A 107 -13.45 -0.33 12.70
N ALA A 108 -12.86 -1.46 12.30
CA ALA A 108 -11.75 -1.47 11.35
C ALA A 108 -12.16 -0.91 9.99
N CYS A 109 -13.33 -1.28 9.48
CA CYS A 109 -13.86 -0.74 8.23
C CYS A 109 -14.08 0.77 8.29
N GLU A 110 -14.57 1.28 9.42
CA GLU A 110 -14.73 2.73 9.61
C GLU A 110 -13.39 3.47 9.57
N GLU A 111 -12.33 2.88 10.11
CA GLU A 111 -10.99 3.47 10.04
C GLU A 111 -10.47 3.54 8.61
N ILE A 112 -10.72 2.50 7.80
CA ILE A 112 -10.36 2.51 6.36
C ILE A 112 -11.11 3.62 5.64
N LYS A 113 -12.41 3.76 5.88
CA LYS A 113 -13.23 4.82 5.28
C LYS A 113 -12.69 6.20 5.63
N ARG A 114 -12.34 6.44 6.88
CA ARG A 114 -11.76 7.71 7.30
C ARG A 114 -10.49 8.02 6.54
N TRP A 115 -9.61 7.03 6.38
CA TRP A 115 -8.37 7.22 5.63
C TRP A 115 -8.65 7.58 4.17
N VAL A 116 -9.55 6.86 3.51
CA VAL A 116 -9.89 7.09 2.10
C VAL A 116 -10.44 8.50 1.89
N TYR A 117 -11.37 8.94 2.75
CA TYR A 117 -11.98 10.27 2.62
C TYR A 117 -11.01 11.39 3.03
N ALA A 118 -10.25 11.20 4.10
CA ALA A 118 -9.28 12.19 4.56
C ALA A 118 -8.14 12.41 3.57
N GLY A 119 -7.74 11.37 2.85
CA GLY A 119 -6.72 11.46 1.82
C GLY A 119 -7.18 12.13 0.54
N GLY A 120 -8.44 12.49 0.42
CA GLY A 120 -9.00 13.10 -0.78
C GLY A 120 -9.04 12.17 -2.00
N LYS A 121 -8.76 10.90 -1.80
CA LYS A 121 -8.72 9.88 -2.84
C LYS A 121 -9.75 8.81 -2.52
N VAL A 122 -10.92 8.93 -3.14
CA VAL A 122 -11.98 7.93 -2.97
C VAL A 122 -11.89 6.93 -4.11
N TRP A 123 -11.64 5.68 -3.76
CA TRP A 123 -11.67 4.59 -4.70
C TRP A 123 -12.78 3.62 -4.29
N ARG A 124 -13.80 3.50 -5.13
CA ARG A 124 -15.04 2.78 -4.78
C ARG A 124 -14.82 1.33 -4.35
N GLY A 125 -13.81 0.68 -4.92
CA GLY A 125 -13.47 -0.69 -4.53
C GLY A 125 -13.00 -0.84 -3.10
N LEU A 126 -12.53 0.25 -2.46
CA LEU A 126 -12.10 0.23 -1.07
C LEU A 126 -13.24 0.46 -0.07
N VAL A 127 -14.28 1.18 -0.48
CA VAL A 127 -15.36 1.58 0.43
C VAL A 127 -16.65 0.76 0.28
N SER A 128 -16.73 -0.05 -0.75
CA SER A 128 -17.91 -0.91 -0.98
C SER A 128 -17.76 -2.34 -0.33
#